data_c96257c455bd305b81fb547b7332a992
#
_entry.id   c96257c455bd305b81fb547b7332a992
#
_cell.length_a   1.000
_cell.length_b   1.000
_cell.length_c   1.000
_cell.angle_alpha   90.00
_cell.angle_beta   90.00
_cell.angle_gamma   90.00
#
_symmetry.space_group_name_H-M   'P 1'
#
loop_
_entity.id
_entity.type
_entity.pdbx_description
1 polymer ?
#
loop_
_entity_poly.entity_id
_entity_poly.type
_entity_poly.pdbx_seq_one_letter_code
_entity_poly.pdbx_strand_id
1 'polypeptide(L)'
;MTPWPLLVEIPWIVFVVYWAASALKTGRAISHESFASRSGILLLEVVGFVLLFSGTAGIGVLGQRIFLRTYALSLAGIALTWIGIALALWARWHLGQYWSARITLKEDHQLIRTGPYAYFRHPIYSGLDLAAIGGALAIDRWRCVGGVAFIILGYWIKARKEESILSQQFGEAFLEHRQHTGFLLPKF
;
A
#
# COMPACT_ATOMS: atom_id res chain seq x y z
N MET A 1 29.76 -7.28 2.54
CA MET A 1 28.48 -6.56 2.43
C MET A 1 27.38 -7.44 2.97
N THR A 2 26.58 -6.97 3.93
CA THR A 2 25.49 -7.77 4.49
C THR A 2 24.33 -7.82 3.48
N PRO A 3 23.67 -8.96 3.22
CA PRO A 3 22.63 -9.12 2.20
C PRO A 3 21.29 -8.48 2.59
N TRP A 4 21.21 -7.81 3.74
CA TRP A 4 19.99 -7.24 4.31
C TRP A 4 19.25 -6.24 3.41
N PRO A 5 19.92 -5.32 2.68
CA PRO A 5 19.20 -4.41 1.77
C PRO A 5 18.41 -5.16 0.70
N LEU A 6 19.05 -6.18 0.09
CA LEU A 6 18.39 -6.98 -0.95
C LEU A 6 17.15 -7.71 -0.44
N LEU A 7 17.16 -8.21 0.81
CA LEU A 7 16.02 -8.92 1.39
C LEU A 7 14.80 -7.99 1.63
N VAL A 8 15.03 -6.68 1.76
CA VAL A 8 13.96 -5.67 1.83
C VAL A 8 13.52 -5.24 0.43
N GLU A 9 14.43 -5.14 -0.53
CA GLU A 9 14.15 -4.64 -1.87
C GLU A 9 13.47 -5.67 -2.78
N ILE A 10 13.88 -6.96 -2.68
CA ILE A 10 13.32 -8.04 -3.51
C ILE A 10 11.78 -8.11 -3.47
N PRO A 11 11.09 -8.10 -2.31
CA PRO A 11 9.63 -8.16 -2.29
C PRO A 11 8.98 -6.98 -3.02
N TRP A 12 9.57 -5.79 -2.96
CA TRP A 12 9.08 -4.63 -3.71
C TRP A 12 9.30 -4.78 -5.21
N ILE A 13 10.42 -5.36 -5.64
CA ILE A 13 10.65 -5.67 -7.06
C ILE A 13 9.62 -6.69 -7.54
N VAL A 14 9.38 -7.75 -6.78
CA VAL A 14 8.33 -8.76 -7.08
C VAL A 14 6.96 -8.08 -7.19
N PHE A 15 6.62 -7.19 -6.26
CA PHE A 15 5.39 -6.42 -6.29
C PHE A 15 5.27 -5.59 -7.57
N VAL A 16 6.30 -4.80 -7.92
CA VAL A 16 6.28 -3.93 -9.12
C VAL A 16 6.14 -4.76 -10.39
N VAL A 17 6.89 -5.86 -10.52
CA VAL A 17 6.82 -6.74 -11.70
C VAL A 17 5.42 -7.36 -11.83
N TYR A 18 4.88 -7.92 -10.75
CA TYR A 18 3.53 -8.47 -10.76
C TYR A 18 2.48 -7.40 -11.07
N TRP A 19 2.63 -6.19 -10.49
CA TRP A 19 1.71 -5.09 -10.70
C TRP A 19 1.68 -4.63 -12.16
N ALA A 20 2.85 -4.45 -12.76
CA ALA A 20 3.00 -4.11 -14.18
C ALA A 20 2.38 -5.18 -15.09
N ALA A 21 2.70 -6.45 -14.85
CA ALA A 21 2.14 -7.56 -15.62
C ALA A 21 0.62 -7.67 -15.48
N SER A 22 0.09 -7.46 -14.27
CA SER A 22 -1.35 -7.54 -14.00
C SER A 22 -2.13 -6.33 -14.53
N ALA A 23 -1.48 -5.17 -14.69
CA ALA A 23 -2.10 -3.97 -15.24
C ALA A 23 -2.50 -4.14 -16.72
N LEU A 24 -1.78 -4.99 -17.46
CA LEU A 24 -2.09 -5.30 -18.86
C LEU A 24 -3.43 -6.04 -19.04
N LYS A 25 -3.93 -6.68 -17.99
CA LYS A 25 -5.16 -7.48 -17.99
C LYS A 25 -6.40 -6.70 -17.49
N THR A 26 -6.25 -5.42 -17.17
CA THR A 26 -7.35 -4.64 -16.62
C THR A 26 -8.17 -3.96 -17.71
N GLY A 27 -9.51 -4.03 -17.59
CA GLY A 27 -10.43 -3.40 -18.52
C GLY A 27 -10.35 -1.85 -18.50
N ARG A 28 -10.93 -1.22 -19.52
CA ARG A 28 -11.00 0.25 -19.62
C ARG A 28 -11.73 0.83 -18.41
N ALA A 29 -11.11 1.81 -17.80
CA ALA A 29 -11.66 2.53 -16.67
C ALA A 29 -12.09 3.93 -17.09
N ILE A 30 -13.30 4.34 -16.75
CA ILE A 30 -13.78 5.72 -16.90
C ILE A 30 -13.34 6.47 -15.65
N SER A 31 -12.42 7.43 -15.79
CA SER A 31 -11.86 8.15 -14.64
C SER A 31 -12.72 9.33 -14.26
N HIS A 32 -13.09 9.40 -12.98
CA HIS A 32 -13.76 10.56 -12.38
C HIS A 32 -12.83 11.40 -11.49
N GLU A 33 -11.57 10.99 -11.32
CA GLU A 33 -10.63 11.72 -10.47
C GLU A 33 -9.97 12.87 -11.21
N SER A 34 -9.93 14.07 -10.56
CA SER A 34 -9.25 15.23 -11.12
C SER A 34 -7.72 15.01 -11.18
N PHE A 35 -7.08 15.58 -12.19
CA PHE A 35 -5.63 15.49 -12.37
C PHE A 35 -4.86 16.01 -11.14
N ALA A 36 -5.26 17.16 -10.58
CA ALA A 36 -4.62 17.76 -9.41
C ALA A 36 -4.67 16.84 -8.17
N SER A 37 -5.83 16.23 -7.93
CA SER A 37 -6.02 15.28 -6.83
C SER A 37 -5.10 14.06 -6.94
N ARG A 38 -5.04 13.49 -8.13
CA ARG A 38 -4.18 12.34 -8.44
C ARG A 38 -2.71 12.66 -8.30
N SER A 39 -2.29 13.84 -8.82
CA SER A 39 -0.89 14.27 -8.74
C SER A 39 -0.44 14.50 -7.30
N GLY A 40 -1.30 15.03 -6.45
CA GLY A 40 -1.01 15.23 -5.03
C GLY A 40 -0.79 13.91 -4.29
N ILE A 41 -1.65 12.91 -4.51
CA ILE A 41 -1.49 11.57 -3.90
C ILE A 41 -0.20 10.91 -4.41
N LEU A 42 0.03 10.93 -5.72
CA LEU A 42 1.23 10.35 -6.32
C LEU A 42 2.50 11.02 -5.78
N LEU A 43 2.49 12.34 -5.58
CA LEU A 43 3.62 13.06 -5.00
C LEU A 43 3.91 12.57 -3.57
N LEU A 44 2.89 12.39 -2.73
CA LEU A 44 3.06 11.83 -1.38
C LEU A 44 3.70 10.44 -1.43
N GLU A 45 3.17 9.56 -2.29
CA GLU A 45 3.69 8.20 -2.47
C GLU A 45 5.16 8.23 -2.93
N VAL A 46 5.48 9.01 -3.96
CA VAL A 46 6.86 9.14 -4.51
C VAL A 46 7.82 9.69 -3.46
N VAL A 47 7.45 10.77 -2.77
CA VAL A 47 8.29 11.34 -1.68
C VAL A 47 8.49 10.30 -0.58
N GLY A 48 7.44 9.59 -0.20
CA GLY A 48 7.50 8.53 0.80
C GLY A 48 8.47 7.42 0.41
N PHE A 49 8.39 6.90 -0.82
CA PHE A 49 9.31 5.87 -1.32
C PHE A 49 10.75 6.37 -1.49
N VAL A 50 10.95 7.60 -1.93
CA VAL A 50 12.28 8.22 -2.00
C VAL A 50 12.91 8.31 -0.61
N LEU A 51 12.18 8.78 0.40
CA LEU A 51 12.64 8.83 1.78
C LEU A 51 12.93 7.43 2.34
N LEU A 52 12.13 6.43 1.99
CA LEU A 52 12.30 5.07 2.47
C LEU A 52 13.56 4.42 1.87
N PHE A 53 13.76 4.50 0.55
CA PHE A 53 14.79 3.71 -0.15
C PHE A 53 16.02 4.51 -0.59
N SER A 54 15.93 5.82 -0.82
CA SER A 54 17.08 6.59 -1.29
C SER A 54 18.09 6.84 -0.18
N GLY A 55 19.29 6.27 -0.34
CA GLY A 55 20.42 6.54 0.56
C GLY A 55 20.83 8.01 0.59
N THR A 56 20.63 8.73 -0.51
CA THR A 56 20.98 10.17 -0.65
C THR A 56 20.05 11.09 0.16
N ALA A 57 18.84 10.64 0.54
CA ALA A 57 17.94 11.38 1.41
C ALA A 57 18.39 11.36 2.89
N GLY A 58 19.48 10.67 3.22
CA GLY A 58 20.01 10.53 4.58
C GLY A 58 20.99 11.63 4.98
N ILE A 59 20.61 12.91 4.90
CA ILE A 59 21.45 14.05 5.27
C ILE A 59 21.19 14.42 6.74
N GLY A 60 22.26 14.68 7.51
CA GLY A 60 22.16 15.09 8.92
C GLY A 60 21.40 14.10 9.78
N VAL A 61 20.43 14.57 10.56
CA VAL A 61 19.60 13.75 11.47
C VAL A 61 18.80 12.68 10.72
N LEU A 62 18.32 12.97 9.50
CA LEU A 62 17.56 12.04 8.69
C LEU A 62 18.33 10.76 8.32
N GLY A 63 19.65 10.85 8.25
CA GLY A 63 20.55 9.72 8.00
C GLY A 63 20.93 8.94 9.26
N GLN A 64 20.59 9.44 10.46
CA GLN A 64 20.94 8.77 11.72
C GLN A 64 20.02 7.58 11.97
N ARG A 65 20.52 6.62 12.75
CA ARG A 65 19.75 5.48 13.23
C ARG A 65 18.82 5.88 14.35
N ILE A 66 17.67 5.19 14.42
CA ILE A 66 16.69 5.38 15.48
C ILE A 66 17.03 4.48 16.68
N PHE A 67 17.39 3.23 16.38
CA PHE A 67 17.64 2.20 17.38
C PHE A 67 19.08 1.65 17.28
N LEU A 68 19.52 1.00 18.35
CA LEU A 68 20.69 0.11 18.28
C LEU A 68 20.31 -1.08 17.40
N ARG A 69 21.07 -1.28 16.33
CA ARG A 69 20.83 -2.36 15.37
C ARG A 69 20.93 -3.72 16.05
N THR A 70 19.82 -4.45 16.09
CA THR A 70 19.79 -5.85 16.48
C THR A 70 19.39 -6.71 15.27
N TYR A 71 19.91 -7.92 15.22
CA TYR A 71 19.50 -8.90 14.19
C TYR A 71 17.99 -9.16 14.24
N ALA A 72 17.44 -9.27 15.45
CA ALA A 72 16.01 -9.51 15.65
C ALA A 72 15.14 -8.41 15.01
N LEU A 73 15.50 -7.12 15.20
CA LEU A 73 14.77 -5.99 14.64
C LEU A 73 14.82 -5.98 13.11
N SER A 74 16.01 -6.27 12.54
CA SER A 74 16.16 -6.34 11.08
C SER A 74 15.38 -7.51 10.49
N LEU A 75 15.40 -8.69 11.12
CA LEU A 75 14.62 -9.85 10.69
C LEU A 75 13.12 -9.61 10.79
N ALA A 76 12.65 -9.01 11.88
CA ALA A 76 11.24 -8.64 12.04
C ALA A 76 10.79 -7.66 10.94
N GLY A 77 11.60 -6.65 10.64
CA GLY A 77 11.32 -5.71 9.56
C GLY A 77 11.24 -6.38 8.19
N ILE A 78 12.19 -7.28 7.87
CA ILE A 78 12.16 -8.05 6.63
C ILE A 78 10.90 -8.93 6.58
N ALA A 79 10.60 -9.66 7.65
CA ALA A 79 9.40 -10.51 7.72
C ALA A 79 8.12 -9.70 7.48
N LEU A 80 7.98 -8.55 8.13
CA LEU A 80 6.84 -7.64 7.93
C LEU A 80 6.75 -7.15 6.48
N THR A 81 7.90 -6.84 5.84
CA THR A 81 7.91 -6.43 4.43
C THR A 81 7.36 -7.55 3.54
N TRP A 82 7.82 -8.79 3.72
CA TRP A 82 7.33 -9.93 2.94
C TRP A 82 5.86 -10.23 3.19
N ILE A 83 5.41 -10.20 4.44
CA ILE A 83 3.99 -10.40 4.81
C ILE A 83 3.12 -9.32 4.18
N GLY A 84 3.55 -8.05 4.26
CA GLY A 84 2.81 -6.93 3.68
C GLY A 84 2.69 -7.05 2.15
N ILE A 85 3.79 -7.36 1.46
CA ILE A 85 3.75 -7.58 0.00
C ILE A 85 2.89 -8.80 -0.36
N ALA A 86 3.00 -9.90 0.39
CA ALA A 86 2.16 -11.08 0.16
C ALA A 86 0.66 -10.75 0.31
N LEU A 87 0.28 -9.99 1.32
CA LEU A 87 -1.10 -9.50 1.51
C LEU A 87 -1.56 -8.64 0.32
N ALA A 88 -0.73 -7.69 -0.11
CA ALA A 88 -1.05 -6.82 -1.24
C ALA A 88 -1.22 -7.60 -2.55
N LEU A 89 -0.35 -8.57 -2.81
CA LEU A 89 -0.43 -9.45 -3.98
C LEU A 89 -1.65 -10.35 -3.93
N TRP A 90 -1.96 -10.94 -2.78
CA TRP A 90 -3.16 -11.75 -2.58
C TRP A 90 -4.43 -10.93 -2.83
N ALA A 91 -4.50 -9.74 -2.24
CA ALA A 91 -5.63 -8.84 -2.44
C ALA A 91 -5.79 -8.41 -3.90
N ARG A 92 -4.68 -8.09 -4.58
CA ARG A 92 -4.68 -7.73 -6.00
C ARG A 92 -5.14 -8.90 -6.89
N TRP A 93 -4.65 -10.11 -6.61
CA TRP A 93 -5.06 -11.31 -7.33
C TRP A 93 -6.54 -11.60 -7.13
N HIS A 94 -7.02 -11.50 -5.89
CA HIS A 94 -8.41 -11.77 -5.52
C HIS A 94 -9.38 -10.75 -6.15
N LEU A 95 -8.98 -9.49 -6.27
CA LEU A 95 -9.75 -8.44 -6.94
C LEU A 95 -9.83 -8.65 -8.47
N GLY A 96 -8.84 -9.30 -9.06
CA GLY A 96 -8.81 -9.70 -10.46
C GLY A 96 -9.10 -8.55 -11.43
N GLN A 97 -10.09 -8.76 -12.31
CA GLN A 97 -10.52 -7.79 -13.33
C GLN A 97 -11.19 -6.53 -12.77
N TYR A 98 -11.69 -6.59 -11.52
CA TYR A 98 -12.35 -5.44 -10.87
C TYR A 98 -11.36 -4.39 -10.36
N TRP A 99 -10.06 -4.73 -10.32
CA TRP A 99 -9.03 -3.75 -9.98
C TRP A 99 -8.92 -2.63 -11.02
N SER A 100 -8.74 -1.40 -10.56
CA SER A 100 -8.41 -0.26 -11.40
C SER A 100 -7.26 0.55 -10.77
N ALA A 101 -6.33 1.02 -11.61
CA ALA A 101 -5.27 1.93 -11.18
C ALA A 101 -5.80 3.33 -10.82
N ARG A 102 -6.98 3.66 -11.30
CA ARG A 102 -7.67 4.93 -11.07
C ARG A 102 -8.87 4.67 -10.18
N ILE A 103 -9.26 5.66 -9.40
CA ILE A 103 -10.49 5.64 -8.63
C ILE A 103 -11.65 5.77 -9.64
N THR A 104 -12.21 4.64 -10.10
CA THR A 104 -13.19 4.60 -11.18
C THR A 104 -14.20 3.49 -10.99
N LEU A 105 -15.37 3.70 -11.56
CA LEU A 105 -16.39 2.68 -11.72
C LEU A 105 -16.17 1.95 -13.06
N LYS A 106 -16.33 0.65 -13.06
CA LYS A 106 -16.45 -0.18 -14.27
C LYS A 106 -17.93 -0.51 -14.49
N GLU A 107 -18.37 -0.71 -15.73
CA GLU A 107 -19.77 -0.98 -16.06
C GLU A 107 -20.32 -2.18 -15.30
N ASP A 108 -19.65 -3.22 -15.02
CA ASP A 108 -20.12 -4.40 -14.25
C ASP A 108 -19.40 -4.55 -12.89
N HIS A 109 -19.13 -3.42 -12.21
CA HIS A 109 -18.39 -3.47 -10.96
C HIS A 109 -19.17 -4.18 -9.85
N GLN A 110 -18.58 -5.24 -9.29
CA GLN A 110 -19.12 -5.96 -8.14
C GLN A 110 -18.37 -5.60 -6.88
N LEU A 111 -19.09 -5.44 -5.79
CA LEU A 111 -18.49 -5.25 -4.47
C LEU A 111 -17.91 -6.59 -3.97
N ILE A 112 -16.60 -6.70 -4.00
CA ILE A 112 -15.88 -7.90 -3.52
C ILE A 112 -15.82 -7.88 -2.00
N ARG A 113 -16.39 -8.92 -1.37
CA ARG A 113 -16.50 -9.07 0.09
C ARG A 113 -15.83 -10.34 0.61
N THR A 114 -15.09 -11.06 -0.21
CA THR A 114 -14.47 -12.35 0.11
C THR A 114 -12.94 -12.26 0.16
N GLY A 115 -12.28 -13.33 0.61
CA GLY A 115 -10.83 -13.35 0.75
C GLY A 115 -10.35 -12.26 1.71
N PRO A 116 -9.28 -11.52 1.39
CA PRO A 116 -8.78 -10.45 2.25
C PRO A 116 -9.78 -9.30 2.43
N TYR A 117 -10.71 -9.11 1.49
CA TYR A 117 -11.76 -8.10 1.57
C TYR A 117 -12.87 -8.44 2.58
N ALA A 118 -12.90 -9.64 3.13
CA ALA A 118 -13.77 -9.98 4.26
C ALA A 118 -13.32 -9.33 5.57
N TYR A 119 -12.05 -8.98 5.70
CA TYR A 119 -11.46 -8.42 6.93
C TYR A 119 -11.08 -6.95 6.79
N PHE A 120 -10.62 -6.54 5.61
CA PHE A 120 -10.18 -5.18 5.27
C PHE A 120 -10.98 -4.64 4.11
N ARG A 121 -11.32 -3.36 4.14
CA ARG A 121 -11.87 -2.69 2.95
C ARG A 121 -10.79 -2.36 1.91
N HIS A 122 -9.56 -2.11 2.36
CA HIS A 122 -8.42 -1.75 1.51
C HIS A 122 -7.19 -2.62 1.76
N PRO A 123 -7.28 -3.96 1.57
CA PRO A 123 -6.20 -4.89 1.93
C PRO A 123 -4.91 -4.67 1.13
N ILE A 124 -5.00 -4.13 -0.09
CA ILE A 124 -3.83 -3.75 -0.89
C ILE A 124 -3.04 -2.65 -0.17
N TYR A 125 -3.71 -1.58 0.27
CA TYR A 125 -3.06 -0.46 0.96
C TYR A 125 -2.55 -0.89 2.32
N SER A 126 -3.31 -1.69 3.06
CA SER A 126 -2.86 -2.28 4.32
C SER A 126 -1.58 -3.09 4.16
N GLY A 127 -1.49 -3.89 3.11
CA GLY A 127 -0.30 -4.67 2.79
C GLY A 127 0.90 -3.78 2.46
N LEU A 128 0.70 -2.74 1.66
CA LEU A 128 1.78 -1.80 1.29
C LEU A 128 2.24 -0.95 2.48
N ASP A 129 1.31 -0.50 3.33
CA ASP A 129 1.65 0.20 4.57
C ASP A 129 2.46 -0.70 5.52
N LEU A 130 2.04 -1.95 5.69
CA LEU A 130 2.77 -2.94 6.49
C LEU A 130 4.17 -3.20 5.93
N ALA A 131 4.29 -3.32 4.61
CA ALA A 131 5.58 -3.52 3.95
C ALA A 131 6.50 -2.30 4.11
N ALA A 132 5.95 -1.08 4.03
CA ALA A 132 6.72 0.15 4.24
C ALA A 132 7.20 0.28 5.70
N ILE A 133 6.34 -0.06 6.67
CA ILE A 133 6.71 -0.12 8.09
C ILE A 133 7.82 -1.16 8.30
N GLY A 134 7.68 -2.35 7.72
CA GLY A 134 8.71 -3.39 7.77
C GLY A 134 10.04 -2.93 7.19
N GLY A 135 10.02 -2.29 6.02
CA GLY A 135 11.19 -1.72 5.39
C GLY A 135 11.86 -0.64 6.25
N ALA A 136 11.07 0.27 6.84
CA ALA A 136 11.58 1.29 7.75
C ALA A 136 12.25 0.70 8.98
N LEU A 137 11.66 -0.35 9.56
CA LEU A 137 12.21 -1.07 10.70
C LEU A 137 13.54 -1.77 10.36
N ALA A 138 13.63 -2.38 9.18
CA ALA A 138 14.84 -3.07 8.72
C ALA A 138 15.97 -2.10 8.35
N ILE A 139 15.65 -0.94 7.76
CA ILE A 139 16.60 0.10 7.35
C ILE A 139 17.07 0.92 8.56
N ASP A 140 16.18 1.17 9.52
CA ASP A 140 16.47 1.84 10.78
C ASP A 140 17.09 3.24 10.60
N ARG A 141 16.34 4.16 9.98
CA ARG A 141 16.75 5.56 9.75
C ARG A 141 15.58 6.53 9.97
N TRP A 142 15.86 7.71 10.51
CA TRP A 142 14.83 8.73 10.74
C TRP A 142 14.06 9.12 9.46
N ARG A 143 14.74 9.19 8.31
CA ARG A 143 14.09 9.45 7.01
C ARG A 143 12.99 8.44 6.69
N CYS A 144 13.14 7.19 7.13
CA CYS A 144 12.17 6.14 6.85
C CYS A 144 10.86 6.36 7.63
N VAL A 145 10.91 6.99 8.81
CA VAL A 145 9.70 7.37 9.57
C VAL A 145 8.88 8.38 8.76
N GLY A 146 9.55 9.42 8.24
CA GLY A 146 8.91 10.37 7.34
C GLY A 146 8.37 9.71 6.07
N GLY A 147 9.15 8.79 5.49
CA GLY A 147 8.73 8.01 4.31
C GLY A 147 7.47 7.22 4.54
N VAL A 148 7.40 6.48 5.64
CA VAL A 148 6.19 5.70 6.05
C VAL A 148 5.00 6.63 6.28
N ALA A 149 5.21 7.76 6.96
CA ALA A 149 4.13 8.73 7.21
C ALA A 149 3.53 9.26 5.90
N PHE A 150 4.35 9.60 4.91
CA PHE A 150 3.86 10.04 3.60
C PHE A 150 3.13 8.93 2.83
N ILE A 151 3.63 7.69 2.86
CA ILE A 151 3.00 6.53 2.21
C ILE A 151 1.61 6.27 2.83
N ILE A 152 1.53 6.17 4.16
CA ILE A 152 0.27 5.94 4.89
C ILE A 152 -0.72 7.07 4.60
N LEU A 153 -0.27 8.34 4.62
CA LEU A 153 -1.13 9.48 4.32
C LEU A 153 -1.66 9.42 2.89
N GLY A 154 -0.82 9.07 1.91
CA GLY A 154 -1.20 8.91 0.51
C GLY A 154 -2.29 7.83 0.35
N TYR A 155 -2.06 6.64 0.90
CA TYR A 155 -3.04 5.54 0.83
C TYR A 155 -4.31 5.83 1.64
N TRP A 156 -4.20 6.50 2.78
CA TRP A 156 -5.36 6.91 3.56
C TRP A 156 -6.28 7.87 2.77
N ILE A 157 -5.70 8.89 2.12
CA ILE A 157 -6.46 9.83 1.27
C ILE A 157 -7.10 9.09 0.11
N LYS A 158 -6.36 8.20 -0.56
CA LYS A 158 -6.84 7.41 -1.69
C LYS A 158 -7.98 6.50 -1.29
N ALA A 159 -7.83 5.76 -0.18
CA ALA A 159 -8.87 4.89 0.35
C ALA A 159 -10.17 5.64 0.71
N ARG A 160 -10.05 6.84 1.31
CA ARG A 160 -11.21 7.68 1.62
C ARG A 160 -11.97 8.11 0.37
N LYS A 161 -11.27 8.44 -0.70
CA LYS A 161 -11.88 8.79 -1.99
C LYS A 161 -12.57 7.58 -2.62
N GLU A 162 -11.93 6.41 -2.58
CA GLU A 162 -12.52 5.16 -3.05
C GLU A 162 -13.81 4.83 -2.29
N GLU A 163 -13.82 4.97 -0.95
CA GLU A 163 -15.03 4.74 -0.15
C GLU A 163 -16.18 5.69 -0.51
N SER A 164 -15.88 6.94 -0.83
CA SER A 164 -16.91 7.89 -1.29
C SER A 164 -17.59 7.42 -2.58
N ILE A 165 -16.81 6.92 -3.53
CA ILE A 165 -17.34 6.41 -4.81
C ILE A 165 -18.08 5.09 -4.60
N LEU A 166 -17.50 4.16 -3.82
CA LEU A 166 -18.15 2.87 -3.51
C LEU A 166 -19.47 3.06 -2.77
N SER A 167 -19.54 4.03 -1.85
CA SER A 167 -20.77 4.37 -1.14
C SER A 167 -21.86 4.92 -2.07
N GLN A 168 -21.49 5.74 -3.04
CA GLN A 168 -22.43 6.26 -4.05
C GLN A 168 -22.93 5.15 -4.98
N GLN A 169 -22.08 4.21 -5.35
CA GLN A 169 -22.42 3.14 -6.29
C GLN A 169 -23.20 2.01 -5.63
N PHE A 170 -22.80 1.54 -4.47
CA PHE A 170 -23.33 0.33 -3.83
C PHE A 170 -24.29 0.63 -2.66
N GLY A 171 -24.42 1.90 -2.24
CA GLY A 171 -25.37 2.31 -1.21
C GLY A 171 -25.32 1.45 0.04
N GLU A 172 -26.48 0.89 0.40
CA GLU A 172 -26.67 0.03 1.59
C GLU A 172 -25.73 -1.17 1.62
N ALA A 173 -25.45 -1.78 0.46
CA ALA A 173 -24.56 -2.93 0.38
C ALA A 173 -23.12 -2.60 0.82
N PHE A 174 -22.64 -1.39 0.52
CA PHE A 174 -21.33 -0.93 0.99
C PHE A 174 -21.38 -0.53 2.47
N LEU A 175 -22.46 0.08 2.95
CA LEU A 175 -22.64 0.43 4.37
C LEU A 175 -22.64 -0.81 5.26
N GLU A 176 -23.37 -1.87 4.86
CA GLU A 176 -23.33 -3.17 5.53
C GLU A 176 -21.92 -3.76 5.58
N HIS A 177 -21.22 -3.80 4.44
CA HIS A 177 -19.84 -4.27 4.37
C HIS A 177 -18.90 -3.49 5.29
N ARG A 178 -19.06 -2.16 5.36
CA ARG A 178 -18.29 -1.27 6.24
C ARG A 178 -18.49 -1.56 7.73
N GLN A 179 -19.67 -2.03 8.14
CA GLN A 179 -19.92 -2.41 9.53
C GLN A 179 -19.14 -3.66 9.96
N HIS A 180 -18.87 -4.58 9.02
CA HIS A 180 -18.23 -5.86 9.30
C HIS A 180 -16.73 -5.88 8.98
N THR A 181 -16.18 -4.86 8.34
CA THR A 181 -14.79 -4.83 7.90
C THR A 181 -14.03 -3.61 8.42
N GLY A 182 -12.73 -3.78 8.64
CA GLY A 182 -11.86 -2.68 9.02
C GLY A 182 -11.43 -1.81 7.84
N PHE A 183 -11.05 -0.56 8.10
CA PHE A 183 -10.59 0.37 7.06
C PHE A 183 -9.24 -0.05 6.47
N LEU A 184 -8.15 0.19 7.19
CA LEU A 184 -6.79 -0.28 6.89
C LEU A 184 -6.29 -1.32 7.90
N LEU A 185 -6.92 -1.42 9.06
CA LEU A 185 -6.67 -2.48 10.04
C LEU A 185 -7.78 -3.55 9.91
N PRO A 186 -7.48 -4.83 10.19
CA PRO A 186 -8.50 -5.88 10.08
C PRO A 186 -9.58 -5.71 11.15
N LYS A 187 -10.78 -6.13 10.81
CA LYS A 187 -11.87 -6.32 11.76
C LYS A 187 -12.35 -7.77 11.66
N PHE A 188 -12.45 -8.43 12.80
CA PHE A 188 -12.89 -9.81 12.93
C PHE A 188 -14.27 -9.87 13.57
#